data_7b77ff6107583c585fd3e1e575630ed5
#
_entry.id   7b77ff6107583c585fd3e1e575630ed5
#
_cell.length_a   1.000
_cell.length_b   1.000
_cell.length_c   1.000
_cell.angle_alpha   90.00
_cell.angle_beta   90.00
_cell.angle_gamma   90.00
#
_symmetry.space_group_name_H-M   'P 1'
#
loop_
_entity.id
_entity.type
_entity.pdbx_description
1 polymer ?
#
loop_
_entity_poly.entity_id
_entity_poly.type
_entity_poly.pdbx_seq_one_letter_code
_entity_poly.pdbx_strand_id
1 'polypeptide(L)'
;MDTAKDQVVPASAAATPAGAPAGDPRPAGTAAGAAPGVHATSTTGTTNATSADPRGAYAPLSTHLSPILGRYYERSWSHGEGHTLYDTEGRGFLDFACGIATTSLGHHHPAVTAAIKDQADKLLHICNALGYLEPVGQLATLLADSCPDPLDTVFFANSGAEVIEAALKLARRVTGRPGIIAFRGAFHGRTYGAASITSSSINYRQGYEPLLPSVYLTQFPNVYGAFGSDEAAATAGAMAALNTVLNHEIPPSAVAAIIIEPIQGEGGFNPAPVAFLQQLRALCDEHGIMLICDEVQTGLGRTGKMWAFEYAGIVPDILCTAKALANGMPLGAIITRRELQERWGVGAHGTTFGGNPVSCAAGVAVLRTMADQGLVANAAARGEELQTALKALMAQDDRIGDVRGRGLMVGVEFVRDRATREPDGETCEAMMQACANHGLLVLNCGTHHNVIRFLPPIDVTAEEITTGVRLFADALRSLALPT
;
A
#
# COMPACT_ATOMS: atom_id res chain seq x y z
N MET A 1 65.56 -2.81 14.14
CA MET A 1 65.84 -3.10 15.55
C MET A 1 64.51 -2.87 16.25
N ASP A 2 63.69 -3.77 16.76
CA ASP A 2 63.77 -5.19 17.00
C ASP A 2 62.34 -5.74 17.04
N THR A 3 62.10 -6.74 16.32
CA THR A 3 61.62 -8.08 16.52
C THR A 3 60.24 -8.30 17.15
N ALA A 4 59.50 -8.96 16.35
CA ALA A 4 58.30 -9.75 16.55
C ALA A 4 58.24 -10.64 17.83
N LYS A 5 57.02 -11.02 18.22
CA LYS A 5 56.74 -12.41 18.62
C LYS A 5 55.23 -12.74 18.45
N ASP A 6 55.01 -13.72 17.58
CA ASP A 6 53.85 -14.57 17.48
C ASP A 6 53.51 -15.23 18.83
N GLN A 7 52.22 -15.34 19.13
CA GLN A 7 51.72 -16.44 20.00
C GLN A 7 50.47 -17.03 19.40
N VAL A 8 50.65 -18.22 18.87
CA VAL A 8 49.64 -19.20 18.51
C VAL A 8 49.16 -19.87 19.82
N VAL A 9 47.84 -19.95 20.01
CA VAL A 9 47.23 -20.76 21.08
C VAL A 9 46.47 -21.91 20.41
N PRO A 10 46.68 -23.20 20.89
CA PRO A 10 46.16 -24.38 20.21
C PRO A 10 44.70 -24.67 20.56
N ALA A 11 44.04 -25.37 19.63
CA ALA A 11 42.70 -25.93 19.74
C ALA A 11 42.61 -26.99 20.87
N SER A 12 41.55 -26.90 21.68
CA SER A 12 41.14 -27.92 22.66
C SER A 12 39.94 -28.72 22.15
N ALA A 13 40.04 -30.02 22.37
CA ALA A 13 39.24 -31.09 21.83
C ALA A 13 37.78 -31.14 22.32
N ALA A 14 36.97 -31.81 21.50
CA ALA A 14 35.57 -32.19 21.71
C ALA A 14 35.33 -32.98 23.00
N ALA A 15 34.23 -32.70 23.68
CA ALA A 15 33.59 -33.60 24.63
C ALA A 15 32.10 -33.74 24.26
N THR A 16 31.76 -35.01 23.97
CA THR A 16 30.37 -35.49 23.76
C THR A 16 29.71 -35.70 25.12
N PRO A 17 28.45 -35.31 25.32
CA PRO A 17 27.65 -35.88 26.41
C PRO A 17 26.67 -36.93 25.90
N ALA A 18 26.62 -38.01 26.63
CA ALA A 18 25.74 -39.16 26.47
C ALA A 18 24.35 -38.90 27.10
N GLY A 19 23.35 -39.63 26.57
CA GLY A 19 22.24 -40.16 27.35
C GLY A 19 21.00 -39.30 27.49
N ALA A 20 20.00 -39.54 26.63
CA ALA A 20 18.60 -39.20 26.90
C ALA A 20 17.95 -40.27 27.80
N PRO A 21 17.06 -39.94 28.72
CA PRO A 21 16.09 -40.88 29.24
C PRO A 21 14.74 -40.77 28.52
N ALA A 22 14.15 -41.94 28.33
CA ALA A 22 12.87 -42.16 27.70
C ALA A 22 11.69 -41.79 28.61
N GLY A 23 10.63 -41.30 27.96
CA GLY A 23 9.25 -41.66 28.22
C GLY A 23 8.50 -40.99 29.36
N ASP A 24 7.48 -40.17 28.98
CA ASP A 24 6.19 -40.29 29.66
C ASP A 24 5.04 -39.86 28.75
N PRO A 25 3.87 -40.50 28.76
CA PRO A 25 2.81 -40.28 27.79
C PRO A 25 1.90 -39.12 28.22
N ARG A 26 1.58 -38.23 27.26
CA ARG A 26 0.59 -37.16 27.45
C ARG A 26 -0.82 -37.74 27.46
N PRO A 27 -1.70 -37.25 28.34
CA PRO A 27 -3.12 -37.57 28.27
C PRO A 27 -3.80 -36.78 27.13
N ALA A 28 -4.74 -37.45 26.47
CA ALA A 28 -5.62 -36.89 25.49
C ALA A 28 -6.46 -35.75 26.11
N GLY A 29 -6.24 -34.52 25.66
CA GLY A 29 -7.01 -33.33 26.05
C GLY A 29 -7.95 -32.93 24.93
N THR A 30 -9.20 -32.97 25.24
CA THR A 30 -10.44 -32.39 24.70
C THR A 30 -10.30 -31.35 23.61
N ALA A 31 -11.12 -31.57 22.55
CA ALA A 31 -11.37 -30.68 21.43
C ALA A 31 -11.72 -29.25 21.88
N ALA A 32 -10.89 -28.29 21.48
CA ALA A 32 -11.22 -26.88 21.54
C ALA A 32 -11.86 -26.46 20.21
N GLY A 33 -12.94 -25.68 20.34
CA GLY A 33 -13.86 -25.32 19.27
C GLY A 33 -13.20 -24.66 18.06
N ALA A 34 -13.68 -25.00 16.88
CA ALA A 34 -13.38 -24.39 15.62
C ALA A 34 -13.83 -22.92 15.63
N ALA A 35 -12.89 -22.02 15.29
CA ALA A 35 -13.23 -20.64 14.90
C ALA A 35 -14.10 -20.68 13.63
N PRO A 36 -15.03 -19.71 13.44
CA PRO A 36 -15.91 -19.72 12.29
C PRO A 36 -15.09 -19.48 11.01
N GLY A 37 -14.97 -20.52 10.21
CA GLY A 37 -14.44 -20.44 8.87
C GLY A 37 -15.35 -19.58 8.01
N VAL A 38 -14.76 -18.78 7.14
CA VAL A 38 -15.45 -18.12 6.04
C VAL A 38 -16.10 -19.21 5.20
N HIS A 39 -17.41 -19.42 5.39
CA HIS A 39 -18.19 -20.36 4.60
C HIS A 39 -18.35 -19.83 3.19
N ALA A 40 -17.68 -20.45 2.22
CA ALA A 40 -18.17 -20.48 0.86
C ALA A 40 -19.48 -21.26 0.88
N THR A 41 -20.62 -20.59 0.84
CA THR A 41 -21.92 -21.22 0.68
C THR A 41 -22.03 -21.76 -0.73
N SER A 42 -21.83 -23.07 -0.90
CA SER A 42 -22.24 -23.76 -2.11
C SER A 42 -23.79 -23.86 -2.13
N THR A 43 -24.44 -22.96 -2.85
CA THR A 43 -25.83 -23.16 -3.23
C THR A 43 -25.88 -24.14 -4.40
N THR A 44 -26.26 -25.39 -4.15
CA THR A 44 -26.66 -26.34 -5.18
C THR A 44 -28.00 -25.92 -5.75
N GLY A 45 -27.98 -25.15 -6.82
CA GLY A 45 -29.11 -24.89 -7.69
C GLY A 45 -28.84 -25.53 -9.05
N THR A 46 -29.52 -26.60 -9.36
CA THR A 46 -29.49 -27.29 -10.66
C THR A 46 -30.06 -26.39 -11.74
N THR A 47 -29.19 -25.81 -12.57
CA THR A 47 -29.52 -25.42 -13.94
C THR A 47 -28.39 -25.90 -14.84
N ASN A 48 -28.76 -26.79 -15.81
CA ASN A 48 -27.90 -27.28 -16.87
C ASN A 48 -27.46 -26.13 -17.79
N ALA A 49 -26.35 -25.49 -17.44
CA ALA A 49 -25.45 -24.82 -18.37
C ALA A 49 -24.08 -25.28 -17.94
N THR A 50 -23.29 -25.85 -18.84
CA THR A 50 -21.89 -26.17 -18.63
C THR A 50 -21.15 -24.86 -18.41
N SER A 51 -21.09 -24.39 -17.17
CA SER A 51 -20.27 -23.25 -16.81
C SER A 51 -18.83 -23.73 -16.90
N ALA A 52 -18.12 -23.26 -17.91
CA ALA A 52 -16.67 -23.41 -17.97
C ALA A 52 -16.07 -22.91 -16.65
N ASP A 53 -15.05 -23.62 -16.13
CA ASP A 53 -14.32 -23.19 -14.94
C ASP A 53 -13.89 -21.72 -15.12
N PRO A 54 -14.27 -20.78 -14.23
CA PRO A 54 -13.92 -19.37 -14.38
C PRO A 54 -12.41 -19.12 -14.40
N ARG A 55 -11.60 -20.08 -13.92
CA ARG A 55 -10.14 -20.05 -14.03
C ARG A 55 -9.63 -20.35 -15.45
N GLY A 56 -10.52 -20.83 -16.35
CA GLY A 56 -10.22 -21.08 -17.75
C GLY A 56 -9.03 -22.03 -17.97
N ALA A 57 -8.27 -21.80 -19.01
CA ALA A 57 -7.12 -22.63 -19.40
C ALA A 57 -6.02 -22.74 -18.33
N TYR A 58 -5.98 -21.83 -17.36
CA TYR A 58 -4.96 -21.83 -16.30
C TYR A 58 -5.40 -22.54 -15.02
N ALA A 59 -6.63 -23.06 -14.94
CA ALA A 59 -7.10 -23.81 -13.77
C ALA A 59 -6.13 -24.94 -13.35
N PRO A 60 -5.60 -25.79 -14.27
CA PRO A 60 -4.65 -26.83 -13.91
C PRO A 60 -3.32 -26.28 -13.37
N LEU A 61 -2.90 -25.08 -13.81
CA LEU A 61 -1.64 -24.45 -13.39
C LEU A 61 -1.73 -23.85 -11.99
N SER A 62 -2.93 -23.64 -11.45
CA SER A 62 -3.14 -23.04 -10.13
C SER A 62 -2.95 -24.01 -8.97
N THR A 63 -2.83 -25.31 -9.20
CA THR A 63 -2.78 -26.35 -8.14
C THR A 63 -1.57 -26.26 -7.22
N HIS A 64 -0.47 -25.69 -7.70
CA HIS A 64 0.76 -25.49 -6.91
C HIS A 64 0.90 -24.08 -6.34
N LEU A 65 -0.05 -23.19 -6.59
CA LEU A 65 -0.06 -21.86 -5.98
C LEU A 65 -0.54 -21.94 -4.55
N SER A 66 0.11 -21.17 -3.67
CA SER A 66 -0.31 -21.10 -2.27
C SER A 66 -1.76 -20.61 -2.15
N PRO A 67 -2.63 -21.31 -1.41
CA PRO A 67 -4.02 -20.91 -1.22
C PRO A 67 -4.16 -19.68 -0.30
N ILE A 68 -3.09 -19.21 0.34
CA ILE A 68 -3.12 -18.05 1.22
C ILE A 68 -3.41 -16.74 0.45
N LEU A 69 -3.12 -16.70 -0.84
CA LEU A 69 -3.43 -15.55 -1.68
C LEU A 69 -4.91 -15.64 -2.13
N GLY A 70 -5.79 -14.93 -1.42
CA GLY A 70 -7.15 -14.71 -1.86
C GLY A 70 -7.18 -13.98 -3.21
N ARG A 71 -8.21 -14.23 -4.01
CA ARG A 71 -8.43 -13.56 -5.29
C ARG A 71 -9.69 -12.73 -5.23
N TYR A 72 -9.62 -11.49 -5.67
CA TYR A 72 -10.78 -10.63 -5.83
C TYR A 72 -11.71 -11.13 -6.94
N TYR A 73 -11.11 -11.75 -7.99
CA TYR A 73 -11.82 -12.27 -9.14
C TYR A 73 -11.32 -13.67 -9.49
N GLU A 74 -12.20 -14.64 -9.56
CA GLU A 74 -11.90 -16.00 -10.02
C GLU A 74 -11.87 -16.04 -11.56
N ARG A 75 -10.82 -15.38 -12.13
CA ARG A 75 -10.60 -15.27 -13.57
C ARG A 75 -9.16 -15.53 -13.94
N SER A 76 -8.95 -15.97 -15.19
CA SER A 76 -7.62 -16.07 -15.80
C SER A 76 -7.41 -14.91 -16.76
N TRP A 77 -6.34 -14.16 -16.56
CA TRP A 77 -5.99 -13.00 -17.35
C TRP A 77 -4.99 -13.37 -18.43
N SER A 78 -5.15 -12.84 -19.65
CA SER A 78 -4.27 -13.12 -20.79
C SER A 78 -3.27 -11.98 -21.03
N HIS A 79 -3.75 -10.76 -21.18
CA HIS A 79 -2.93 -9.58 -21.47
C HIS A 79 -3.66 -8.30 -21.06
N GLY A 80 -2.94 -7.18 -21.08
CA GLY A 80 -3.49 -5.85 -20.88
C GLY A 80 -2.99 -4.90 -21.96
N GLU A 81 -3.84 -3.98 -22.41
CA GLU A 81 -3.51 -2.94 -23.37
C GLU A 81 -4.20 -1.62 -22.99
N GLY A 82 -3.43 -0.54 -22.88
CA GLY A 82 -3.93 0.73 -22.37
C GLY A 82 -4.58 0.54 -21.00
N HIS A 83 -5.83 0.94 -20.87
CA HIS A 83 -6.57 0.84 -19.61
C HIS A 83 -7.50 -0.39 -19.54
N THR A 84 -7.34 -1.34 -20.45
CA THR A 84 -8.16 -2.55 -20.54
C THR A 84 -7.34 -3.80 -20.22
N LEU A 85 -7.86 -4.62 -19.32
CA LEU A 85 -7.34 -5.94 -19.00
C LEU A 85 -8.22 -7.01 -19.69
N TYR A 86 -7.62 -7.98 -20.36
CA TYR A 86 -8.33 -9.02 -21.10
C TYR A 86 -8.18 -10.39 -20.42
N ASP A 87 -9.30 -11.09 -20.26
CA ASP A 87 -9.27 -12.49 -19.81
C ASP A 87 -8.91 -13.47 -20.93
N THR A 88 -8.78 -14.76 -20.58
CA THR A 88 -8.45 -15.82 -21.53
C THR A 88 -9.58 -16.15 -22.51
N GLU A 89 -10.77 -15.61 -22.30
CA GLU A 89 -11.92 -15.72 -23.22
C GLU A 89 -12.01 -14.52 -24.17
N GLY A 90 -11.08 -13.57 -24.07
CA GLY A 90 -11.01 -12.36 -24.88
C GLY A 90 -11.97 -11.25 -24.46
N ARG A 91 -12.59 -11.34 -23.27
CA ARG A 91 -13.42 -10.26 -22.73
C ARG A 91 -12.53 -9.16 -22.17
N GLY A 92 -12.79 -7.91 -22.55
CA GLY A 92 -12.11 -6.73 -22.05
C GLY A 92 -12.80 -6.13 -20.83
N PHE A 93 -12.01 -5.65 -19.89
CA PHE A 93 -12.46 -4.99 -18.66
C PHE A 93 -11.72 -3.67 -18.49
N LEU A 94 -12.45 -2.58 -18.33
CA LEU A 94 -11.86 -1.29 -17.96
C LEU A 94 -11.26 -1.42 -16.54
N ASP A 95 -9.94 -1.24 -16.43
CA ASP A 95 -9.22 -1.52 -15.18
C ASP A 95 -9.07 -0.26 -14.32
N PHE A 96 -9.97 -0.08 -13.38
CA PHE A 96 -9.88 0.94 -12.34
C PHE A 96 -9.35 0.38 -11.01
N ALA A 97 -8.68 -0.79 -11.04
CA ALA A 97 -7.92 -1.37 -9.93
C ALA A 97 -6.41 -1.17 -10.09
N CYS A 98 -5.91 -1.08 -11.35
CA CYS A 98 -4.50 -0.85 -11.69
C CYS A 98 -3.53 -1.76 -10.92
N GLY A 99 -3.86 -3.06 -10.76
CA GLY A 99 -2.99 -3.96 -9.99
C GLY A 99 -2.76 -3.48 -8.54
N ILE A 100 -3.76 -2.87 -7.90
CA ILE A 100 -3.69 -2.19 -6.59
C ILE A 100 -2.78 -0.95 -6.66
N ALA A 101 -3.09 -0.05 -7.59
CA ALA A 101 -2.38 1.22 -7.84
C ALA A 101 -0.90 1.06 -8.30
N THR A 102 -0.56 -0.04 -8.97
CA THR A 102 0.81 -0.27 -9.45
C THR A 102 1.00 0.10 -10.92
N THR A 103 0.01 -0.19 -11.79
CA THR A 103 0.07 0.10 -13.23
C THR A 103 -0.56 1.48 -13.53
N SER A 104 0.08 2.53 -12.99
CA SER A 104 -0.49 3.89 -13.04
C SER A 104 -0.53 4.52 -14.43
N LEU A 105 0.24 4.01 -15.39
CA LEU A 105 0.19 4.36 -16.83
C LEU A 105 -0.53 3.28 -17.65
N GLY A 106 -1.43 2.52 -17.04
CA GLY A 106 -2.09 1.40 -17.69
C GLY A 106 -1.16 0.24 -18.02
N HIS A 107 -1.69 -0.67 -18.84
CA HIS A 107 -1.01 -1.89 -19.26
C HIS A 107 -0.23 -1.67 -20.54
N HIS A 108 0.95 -2.32 -20.65
CA HIS A 108 1.78 -2.31 -21.86
C HIS A 108 2.08 -0.87 -22.38
N HIS A 109 2.29 0.09 -21.46
CA HIS A 109 2.60 1.47 -21.87
C HIS A 109 3.87 1.50 -22.73
N PRO A 110 3.82 2.10 -23.95
CA PRO A 110 4.90 1.96 -24.94
C PRO A 110 6.26 2.40 -24.45
N ALA A 111 6.36 3.57 -23.78
CA ALA A 111 7.62 4.09 -23.26
C ALA A 111 8.23 3.21 -22.16
N VAL A 112 7.38 2.70 -21.23
CA VAL A 112 7.82 1.82 -20.15
C VAL A 112 8.28 0.48 -20.69
N THR A 113 7.49 -0.12 -21.61
CA THR A 113 7.82 -1.40 -22.24
C THR A 113 9.11 -1.32 -23.05
N ALA A 114 9.32 -0.22 -23.79
CA ALA A 114 10.56 0.00 -24.55
C ALA A 114 11.76 0.11 -23.61
N ALA A 115 11.65 0.88 -22.51
CA ALA A 115 12.74 1.06 -21.55
C ALA A 115 13.13 -0.28 -20.86
N ILE A 116 12.13 -1.12 -20.52
CA ILE A 116 12.35 -2.46 -19.97
C ILE A 116 13.13 -3.33 -20.96
N LYS A 117 12.71 -3.40 -22.23
CA LYS A 117 13.35 -4.20 -23.25
C LYS A 117 14.79 -3.74 -23.52
N ASP A 118 14.99 -2.43 -23.71
CA ASP A 118 16.31 -1.85 -23.96
C ASP A 118 17.30 -2.13 -22.82
N GLN A 119 16.83 -1.97 -21.55
CA GLN A 119 17.68 -2.26 -20.41
C GLN A 119 17.93 -3.76 -20.22
N ALA A 120 16.94 -4.62 -20.48
CA ALA A 120 17.09 -6.06 -20.40
C ALA A 120 18.13 -6.60 -21.40
N ASP A 121 18.19 -6.00 -22.60
CA ASP A 121 19.19 -6.34 -23.62
C ASP A 121 20.62 -5.91 -23.22
N LYS A 122 20.77 -4.93 -22.34
CA LYS A 122 22.07 -4.44 -21.86
C LYS A 122 22.54 -5.20 -20.61
N LEU A 123 21.71 -5.24 -19.57
CA LEU A 123 22.08 -5.80 -18.27
C LEU A 123 20.83 -6.01 -17.43
N LEU A 124 20.54 -7.27 -17.07
CA LEU A 124 19.38 -7.60 -16.22
C LEU A 124 19.58 -7.20 -14.74
N HIS A 125 20.78 -7.42 -14.22
CA HIS A 125 21.06 -7.15 -12.80
C HIS A 125 22.55 -7.11 -12.50
N ILE A 126 22.90 -6.20 -11.61
CA ILE A 126 24.10 -6.19 -10.77
C ILE A 126 23.72 -5.55 -9.45
N CYS A 127 24.17 -6.10 -8.34
CA CYS A 127 23.95 -5.47 -7.03
C CYS A 127 24.60 -4.08 -6.99
N ASN A 128 23.86 -3.05 -6.56
CA ASN A 128 24.36 -1.67 -6.48
C ASN A 128 25.62 -1.53 -5.60
N ALA A 129 25.90 -2.49 -4.70
CA ALA A 129 27.12 -2.53 -3.92
C ALA A 129 28.36 -2.84 -4.76
N LEU A 130 28.23 -3.34 -5.99
CA LEU A 130 29.34 -3.66 -6.88
C LEU A 130 29.72 -2.52 -7.82
N GLY A 131 28.91 -1.46 -7.92
CA GLY A 131 29.21 -0.33 -8.79
C GLY A 131 27.99 0.55 -9.06
N TYR A 132 28.22 1.57 -9.89
CA TYR A 132 27.20 2.55 -10.29
C TYR A 132 26.51 2.11 -11.57
N LEU A 133 25.20 2.36 -11.66
CA LEU A 133 24.37 2.06 -12.82
C LEU A 133 23.62 3.32 -13.26
N GLU A 134 23.67 3.60 -14.57
CA GLU A 134 23.07 4.80 -15.14
C GLU A 134 21.57 4.92 -14.84
N PRO A 135 20.68 3.91 -15.08
CA PRO A 135 19.26 4.05 -14.81
C PRO A 135 18.95 4.24 -13.33
N VAL A 136 19.80 3.73 -12.42
CA VAL A 136 19.65 3.92 -10.97
C VAL A 136 19.93 5.36 -10.59
N GLY A 137 21.04 5.92 -11.10
CA GLY A 137 21.41 7.33 -10.88
C GLY A 137 20.38 8.29 -11.48
N GLN A 138 19.94 8.03 -12.71
CA GLN A 138 18.91 8.85 -13.37
C GLN A 138 17.59 8.86 -12.57
N LEU A 139 17.13 7.70 -12.11
CA LEU A 139 15.90 7.62 -11.32
C LEU A 139 16.04 8.30 -9.96
N ALA A 140 17.20 8.15 -9.29
CA ALA A 140 17.47 8.84 -8.03
C ALA A 140 17.40 10.36 -8.20
N THR A 141 18.00 10.89 -9.27
CA THR A 141 17.93 12.32 -9.60
C THR A 141 16.48 12.78 -9.84
N LEU A 142 15.72 12.08 -10.70
CA LEU A 142 14.34 12.44 -10.98
C LEU A 142 13.45 12.40 -9.74
N LEU A 143 13.67 11.45 -8.84
CA LEU A 143 12.93 11.38 -7.57
C LEU A 143 13.30 12.54 -6.63
N ALA A 144 14.58 12.84 -6.49
CA ALA A 144 15.04 13.97 -5.69
C ALA A 144 14.49 15.30 -6.24
N ASP A 145 14.57 15.52 -7.56
CA ASP A 145 14.03 16.71 -8.24
C ASP A 145 12.51 16.86 -8.10
N SER A 146 11.79 15.76 -7.86
CA SER A 146 10.34 15.76 -7.66
C SER A 146 9.92 16.11 -6.23
N CYS A 147 10.87 16.21 -5.31
CA CYS A 147 10.62 16.45 -3.89
C CYS A 147 11.00 17.88 -3.51
N PRO A 148 10.35 18.48 -2.49
CA PRO A 148 10.81 19.72 -1.90
C PRO A 148 12.12 19.49 -1.09
N ASP A 149 12.95 20.54 -0.99
CA ASP A 149 14.08 20.54 -0.05
C ASP A 149 13.60 20.23 1.38
N PRO A 150 14.33 19.42 2.15
CA PRO A 150 15.68 18.89 1.91
C PRO A 150 15.70 17.39 1.48
N LEU A 151 14.65 16.88 0.83
CA LEU A 151 14.54 15.47 0.41
C LEU A 151 15.37 15.23 -0.87
N ASP A 152 16.65 14.96 -0.75
CA ASP A 152 17.63 14.95 -1.83
C ASP A 152 18.35 13.63 -2.06
N THR A 153 18.09 12.61 -1.22
CA THR A 153 18.87 11.35 -1.25
C THR A 153 17.96 10.13 -1.20
N VAL A 154 18.18 9.22 -2.14
CA VAL A 154 17.33 8.07 -2.41
C VAL A 154 18.04 6.76 -2.04
N PHE A 155 17.35 5.88 -1.31
CA PHE A 155 17.72 4.48 -1.15
C PHE A 155 16.63 3.60 -1.79
N PHE A 156 17.03 2.70 -2.70
CA PHE A 156 16.11 1.81 -3.40
C PHE A 156 15.95 0.45 -2.70
N ALA A 157 14.73 -0.09 -2.76
CA ALA A 157 14.34 -1.42 -2.35
C ALA A 157 13.42 -2.06 -3.42
N ASN A 158 12.78 -3.21 -3.12
CA ASN A 158 11.99 -3.93 -4.11
C ASN A 158 10.47 -3.78 -3.92
N SER A 159 10.04 -3.32 -2.77
CA SER A 159 8.62 -3.29 -2.40
C SER A 159 8.30 -2.20 -1.38
N GLY A 160 7.00 -1.87 -1.24
CA GLY A 160 6.52 -0.99 -0.19
C GLY A 160 6.88 -1.47 1.22
N ALA A 161 6.74 -2.77 1.50
CA ALA A 161 7.09 -3.31 2.81
C ALA A 161 8.58 -3.14 3.14
N GLU A 162 9.47 -3.35 2.17
CA GLU A 162 10.92 -3.15 2.38
C GLU A 162 11.28 -1.67 2.62
N VAL A 163 10.63 -0.73 1.95
CA VAL A 163 10.88 0.71 2.20
C VAL A 163 10.38 1.14 3.57
N ILE A 164 9.28 0.56 4.05
CA ILE A 164 8.82 0.77 5.41
C ILE A 164 9.83 0.22 6.43
N GLU A 165 10.33 -1.01 6.25
CA GLU A 165 11.41 -1.57 7.09
C GLU A 165 12.65 -0.66 7.11
N ALA A 166 13.05 -0.15 5.94
CA ALA A 166 14.16 0.77 5.81
C ALA A 166 13.92 2.07 6.59
N ALA A 167 12.72 2.67 6.45
CA ALA A 167 12.34 3.90 7.15
C ALA A 167 12.33 3.73 8.68
N LEU A 168 11.76 2.64 9.20
CA LEU A 168 11.76 2.33 10.63
C LEU A 168 13.17 2.14 11.19
N LYS A 169 14.01 1.40 10.45
CA LYS A 169 15.42 1.18 10.84
C LYS A 169 16.21 2.48 10.82
N LEU A 170 16.06 3.30 9.79
CA LEU A 170 16.70 4.61 9.68
C LEU A 170 16.31 5.49 10.86
N ALA A 171 15.00 5.67 11.12
CA ALA A 171 14.50 6.50 12.19
C ALA A 171 15.07 6.09 13.56
N ARG A 172 15.01 4.80 13.90
CA ARG A 172 15.59 4.28 15.15
C ARG A 172 17.09 4.50 15.24
N ARG A 173 17.82 4.29 14.14
CA ARG A 173 19.29 4.42 14.12
C ARG A 173 19.75 5.85 14.33
N VAL A 174 19.12 6.81 13.64
CA VAL A 174 19.56 8.22 13.69
C VAL A 174 19.09 8.95 14.93
N THR A 175 17.98 8.53 15.54
CA THR A 175 17.49 9.14 16.79
C THR A 175 18.03 8.45 18.04
N GLY A 176 18.41 7.16 17.95
CA GLY A 176 18.75 6.33 19.10
C GLY A 176 17.54 5.96 19.96
N ARG A 177 16.31 6.24 19.50
CA ARG A 177 15.05 6.05 20.23
C ARG A 177 14.34 4.78 19.76
N PRO A 178 13.65 4.01 20.65
CA PRO A 178 13.02 2.76 20.26
C PRO A 178 11.58 2.91 19.71
N GLY A 179 10.85 3.96 20.10
CA GLY A 179 9.41 4.07 19.90
C GLY A 179 9.01 4.39 18.47
N ILE A 180 8.01 3.71 17.96
CA ILE A 180 7.33 4.01 16.69
C ILE A 180 5.85 4.18 17.00
N ILE A 181 5.26 5.27 16.53
CA ILE A 181 3.80 5.49 16.60
C ILE A 181 3.23 5.36 15.18
N ALA A 182 2.16 4.59 15.05
CA ALA A 182 1.39 4.44 13.81
C ALA A 182 -0.11 4.63 14.08
N PHE A 183 -0.90 4.72 13.01
CA PHE A 183 -2.33 5.00 13.14
C PHE A 183 -3.18 3.75 12.92
N ARG A 184 -4.28 3.63 13.68
CA ARG A 184 -5.25 2.54 13.48
C ARG A 184 -5.88 2.61 12.10
N GLY A 185 -6.12 1.44 11.50
CA GLY A 185 -6.60 1.33 10.12
C GLY A 185 -5.50 1.45 9.05
N ALA A 186 -4.24 1.68 9.43
CA ALA A 186 -3.15 1.79 8.47
C ALA A 186 -2.72 0.42 7.88
N PHE A 187 -2.18 0.47 6.67
CA PHE A 187 -1.52 -0.66 6.01
C PHE A 187 -0.15 -0.26 5.47
N HIS A 188 0.90 -0.78 6.08
CA HIS A 188 2.28 -0.48 5.73
C HIS A 188 3.06 -1.69 5.16
N GLY A 189 2.42 -2.85 5.04
CA GLY A 189 3.03 -4.06 4.49
C GLY A 189 2.86 -5.29 5.37
N ARG A 190 3.50 -6.40 4.97
CA ARG A 190 3.35 -7.73 5.60
C ARG A 190 4.67 -8.36 6.07
N THR A 191 5.80 -7.66 6.01
CA THR A 191 7.01 -8.05 6.73
C THR A 191 6.83 -7.82 8.23
N TYR A 192 7.63 -8.43 9.10
CA TYR A 192 7.38 -8.36 10.54
C TYR A 192 7.33 -6.94 11.11
N GLY A 193 8.26 -6.05 10.72
CA GLY A 193 8.22 -4.65 11.14
C GLY A 193 7.03 -3.89 10.56
N ALA A 194 6.77 -4.05 9.26
CA ALA A 194 5.63 -3.42 8.60
C ALA A 194 4.28 -3.95 9.13
N ALA A 195 4.17 -5.27 9.38
CA ALA A 195 2.98 -5.87 10.00
C ALA A 195 2.74 -5.38 11.43
N SER A 196 3.80 -5.07 12.17
CA SER A 196 3.71 -4.55 13.54
C SER A 196 3.01 -3.20 13.62
N ILE A 197 3.11 -2.38 12.58
CA ILE A 197 2.49 -1.06 12.45
C ILE A 197 1.27 -1.05 11.53
N THR A 198 0.93 -2.18 10.89
CA THR A 198 -0.30 -2.38 10.10
C THR A 198 -1.45 -2.77 11.02
N SER A 199 -2.63 -2.18 10.83
CA SER A 199 -3.81 -2.46 11.65
C SER A 199 -5.15 -2.36 10.90
N SER A 200 -5.12 -2.34 9.56
CA SER A 200 -6.33 -2.30 8.73
C SER A 200 -7.15 -3.60 8.78
N SER A 201 -6.52 -4.73 9.14
CA SER A 201 -7.20 -6.00 9.37
C SER A 201 -6.47 -6.83 10.43
N ILE A 202 -7.22 -7.53 11.27
CA ILE A 202 -6.66 -8.47 12.24
C ILE A 202 -5.90 -9.62 11.56
N ASN A 203 -6.32 -10.02 10.36
CA ASN A 203 -5.69 -11.10 9.58
C ASN A 203 -4.21 -10.83 9.24
N TYR A 204 -3.76 -9.57 9.30
CA TYR A 204 -2.36 -9.20 9.04
C TYR A 204 -1.46 -9.31 10.28
N ARG A 205 -2.03 -9.58 11.44
CA ARG A 205 -1.34 -9.57 12.75
C ARG A 205 -1.54 -10.84 13.57
N GLN A 206 -2.74 -11.39 13.56
CA GLN A 206 -3.13 -12.52 14.41
C GLN A 206 -2.25 -13.74 14.14
N GLY A 207 -1.68 -14.31 15.19
CA GLY A 207 -0.86 -15.54 15.13
C GLY A 207 0.60 -15.30 14.74
N TYR A 208 1.04 -14.04 14.61
CA TYR A 208 2.44 -13.67 14.30
C TYR A 208 3.16 -13.07 15.51
N GLU A 209 2.53 -13.01 16.68
CA GLU A 209 3.15 -12.50 17.90
C GLU A 209 4.31 -13.40 18.38
N PRO A 210 5.37 -12.80 18.97
CA PRO A 210 5.53 -11.40 19.31
C PRO A 210 5.89 -10.52 18.12
N LEU A 211 5.15 -9.42 17.93
CA LEU A 211 5.45 -8.40 16.94
C LEU A 211 6.61 -7.50 17.40
N LEU A 212 7.04 -6.56 16.54
CA LEU A 212 8.11 -5.63 16.86
C LEU A 212 7.80 -4.84 18.15
N PRO A 213 8.72 -4.83 19.15
CA PRO A 213 8.49 -4.09 20.38
C PRO A 213 8.55 -2.57 20.18
N SER A 214 8.01 -1.84 21.16
CA SER A 214 7.96 -0.37 21.19
C SER A 214 7.20 0.24 20.03
N VAL A 215 6.12 -0.41 19.60
CA VAL A 215 5.15 0.08 18.63
C VAL A 215 3.87 0.46 19.36
N TYR A 216 3.35 1.64 19.06
CA TYR A 216 2.15 2.22 19.65
C TYR A 216 1.17 2.61 18.57
N LEU A 217 -0.12 2.32 18.78
CA LEU A 217 -1.16 2.61 17.78
C LEU A 217 -2.10 3.67 18.33
N THR A 218 -2.17 4.81 17.64
CA THR A 218 -3.10 5.89 17.94
C THR A 218 -4.26 5.98 16.94
N GLN A 219 -5.23 6.84 17.19
CA GLN A 219 -6.39 7.02 16.33
C GLN A 219 -6.04 7.84 15.08
N PHE A 220 -6.49 7.38 13.91
CA PHE A 220 -6.46 8.16 12.67
C PHE A 220 -7.65 9.14 12.64
N PRO A 221 -7.52 10.36 12.06
CA PRO A 221 -8.62 11.33 11.96
C PRO A 221 -9.62 10.94 10.85
N ASN A 222 -10.32 9.80 11.02
CA ASN A 222 -11.34 9.36 10.08
C ASN A 222 -12.59 10.25 10.18
N VAL A 223 -12.70 11.19 9.25
CA VAL A 223 -13.70 12.26 9.27
C VAL A 223 -15.12 11.72 9.18
N TYR A 224 -15.40 10.85 8.21
CA TYR A 224 -16.75 10.30 8.00
C TYR A 224 -17.12 9.29 9.10
N GLY A 225 -16.31 8.25 9.26
CA GLY A 225 -16.67 7.12 10.12
C GLY A 225 -16.70 7.43 11.61
N ALA A 226 -15.72 8.21 12.11
CA ALA A 226 -15.55 8.44 13.55
C ALA A 226 -16.06 9.80 14.05
N PHE A 227 -16.10 10.83 13.20
CA PHE A 227 -16.34 12.21 13.61
C PHE A 227 -17.50 12.91 12.89
N GLY A 228 -18.40 12.16 12.29
CA GLY A 228 -19.64 12.71 11.79
C GLY A 228 -19.51 13.69 10.62
N SER A 229 -18.41 13.59 9.84
CA SER A 229 -18.03 14.50 8.76
C SER A 229 -17.53 15.87 9.23
N ASP A 230 -17.11 16.00 10.51
CA ASP A 230 -16.50 17.20 11.06
C ASP A 230 -14.97 17.08 11.08
N GLU A 231 -14.29 17.77 10.18
CA GLU A 231 -12.82 17.76 10.08
C GLU A 231 -12.13 18.37 11.32
N ALA A 232 -12.73 19.38 11.94
CA ALA A 232 -12.15 20.02 13.12
C ALA A 232 -12.24 19.07 14.33
N ALA A 233 -13.38 18.41 14.52
CA ALA A 233 -13.55 17.38 15.53
C ALA A 233 -12.62 16.18 15.29
N ALA A 234 -12.46 15.76 14.04
CA ALA A 234 -11.55 14.68 13.66
C ALA A 234 -10.09 15.03 14.00
N THR A 235 -9.67 16.25 13.67
CA THR A 235 -8.33 16.76 13.99
C THR A 235 -8.10 16.79 15.49
N ALA A 236 -9.01 17.42 16.24
CA ALA A 236 -8.88 17.56 17.68
C ALA A 236 -8.88 16.18 18.39
N GLY A 237 -9.77 15.26 17.98
CA GLY A 237 -9.88 13.94 18.56
C GLY A 237 -8.64 13.08 18.32
N ALA A 238 -8.10 13.09 17.10
CA ALA A 238 -6.88 12.34 16.75
C ALA A 238 -5.65 12.92 17.45
N MET A 239 -5.51 14.26 17.56
CA MET A 239 -4.43 14.88 18.32
C MET A 239 -4.54 14.57 19.82
N ALA A 240 -5.75 14.56 20.40
CA ALA A 240 -5.96 14.17 21.78
C ALA A 240 -5.56 12.70 22.03
N ALA A 241 -5.92 11.79 21.12
CA ALA A 241 -5.51 10.39 21.19
C ALA A 241 -3.99 10.23 21.10
N LEU A 242 -3.32 10.96 20.20
CA LEU A 242 -1.86 10.97 20.11
C LEU A 242 -1.20 11.48 21.38
N ASN A 243 -1.71 12.58 21.94
CA ASN A 243 -1.23 13.13 23.22
C ASN A 243 -1.43 12.14 24.37
N THR A 244 -2.51 11.35 24.37
CA THR A 244 -2.71 10.28 25.35
C THR A 244 -1.60 9.24 25.29
N VAL A 245 -1.20 8.78 24.09
CA VAL A 245 -0.06 7.87 23.92
C VAL A 245 1.23 8.50 24.44
N LEU A 246 1.50 9.77 24.09
CA LEU A 246 2.72 10.46 24.49
C LEU A 246 2.81 10.75 26.00
N ASN A 247 1.68 10.90 26.67
CA ASN A 247 1.63 11.20 28.09
C ASN A 247 1.57 9.95 28.98
N HIS A 248 1.04 8.83 28.47
CA HIS A 248 0.74 7.66 29.32
C HIS A 248 1.45 6.38 28.90
N GLU A 249 1.89 6.25 27.64
CA GLU A 249 2.47 5.01 27.13
C GLU A 249 3.96 5.15 26.80
N ILE A 250 4.37 6.26 26.17
CA ILE A 250 5.76 6.51 25.78
C ILE A 250 6.07 8.01 25.77
N PRO A 251 7.09 8.50 26.50
CA PRO A 251 7.44 9.91 26.46
C PRO A 251 7.97 10.31 25.06
N PRO A 252 7.72 11.55 24.60
CA PRO A 252 8.17 12.03 23.30
C PRO A 252 9.69 11.85 23.05
N SER A 253 10.49 11.96 24.11
CA SER A 253 11.94 11.75 24.06
C SER A 253 12.37 10.32 23.72
N ALA A 254 11.48 9.33 23.81
CA ALA A 254 11.72 7.94 23.45
C ALA A 254 11.10 7.55 22.11
N VAL A 255 10.35 8.45 21.43
CA VAL A 255 9.75 8.21 20.12
C VAL A 255 10.76 8.53 19.01
N ALA A 256 11.09 7.52 18.20
CA ALA A 256 11.94 7.67 17.01
C ALA A 256 11.19 8.31 15.85
N ALA A 257 9.98 7.81 15.58
CA ALA A 257 9.18 8.28 14.46
C ALA A 257 7.67 8.10 14.69
N ILE A 258 6.92 8.95 14.00
CA ILE A 258 5.49 8.78 13.72
C ILE A 258 5.35 8.52 12.23
N ILE A 259 4.65 7.43 11.85
CA ILE A 259 4.40 7.07 10.46
C ILE A 259 2.93 7.23 10.12
N ILE A 260 2.64 7.81 8.96
CA ILE A 260 1.28 8.07 8.48
C ILE A 260 1.17 7.88 6.97
N GLU A 261 0.05 7.30 6.52
CA GLU A 261 -0.44 7.46 5.14
C GLU A 261 -1.21 8.80 5.08
N PRO A 262 -0.84 9.78 4.22
CA PRO A 262 -1.61 11.02 4.09
C PRO A 262 -3.08 10.80 3.70
N ILE A 263 -3.34 9.72 2.97
CA ILE A 263 -4.66 9.14 2.74
C ILE A 263 -4.53 7.64 3.01
N GLN A 264 -5.28 7.11 3.97
CA GLN A 264 -5.26 5.66 4.22
C GLN A 264 -5.73 4.90 2.99
N GLY A 265 -4.94 3.92 2.53
CA GLY A 265 -5.29 3.04 1.41
C GLY A 265 -6.26 1.94 1.86
N GLU A 266 -5.73 0.87 2.41
CA GLU A 266 -6.51 -0.30 2.85
C GLU A 266 -7.51 0.04 3.97
N GLY A 267 -7.26 1.09 4.74
CA GLY A 267 -8.17 1.57 5.79
C GLY A 267 -9.46 2.20 5.29
N GLY A 268 -9.61 2.45 3.96
CA GLY A 268 -10.86 2.92 3.38
C GLY A 268 -10.79 4.26 2.66
N PHE A 269 -9.66 4.60 2.07
CA PHE A 269 -9.45 5.84 1.32
C PHE A 269 -9.81 7.10 2.12
N ASN A 270 -9.33 7.13 3.38
CA ASN A 270 -9.60 8.21 4.32
C ASN A 270 -8.52 9.30 4.20
N PRO A 271 -8.81 10.50 3.66
CA PRO A 271 -7.86 11.60 3.68
C PRO A 271 -7.69 12.13 5.12
N ALA A 272 -6.45 12.32 5.55
CA ALA A 272 -6.18 13.06 6.77
C ALA A 272 -6.49 14.56 6.54
N PRO A 273 -7.18 15.24 7.47
CA PRO A 273 -7.37 16.68 7.39
C PRO A 273 -6.04 17.44 7.30
N VAL A 274 -6.00 18.49 6.49
CA VAL A 274 -4.80 19.33 6.33
C VAL A 274 -4.31 19.85 7.68
N ALA A 275 -5.22 20.36 8.51
CA ALA A 275 -4.89 20.87 9.84
C ALA A 275 -4.28 19.81 10.76
N PHE A 276 -4.71 18.55 10.63
CA PHE A 276 -4.10 17.43 11.38
C PHE A 276 -2.66 17.19 10.96
N LEU A 277 -2.38 17.10 9.66
CA LEU A 277 -1.02 16.88 9.14
C LEU A 277 -0.07 18.03 9.54
N GLN A 278 -0.54 19.28 9.52
CA GLN A 278 0.21 20.44 9.97
C GLN A 278 0.54 20.39 11.47
N GLN A 279 -0.45 20.05 12.31
CA GLN A 279 -0.23 19.88 13.75
C GLN A 279 0.69 18.70 14.06
N LEU A 280 0.56 17.60 13.31
CA LEU A 280 1.44 16.44 13.43
C LEU A 280 2.90 16.80 13.11
N ARG A 281 3.13 17.56 12.02
CA ARG A 281 4.47 18.05 11.66
C ARG A 281 5.05 18.94 12.77
N ALA A 282 4.26 19.90 13.24
CA ALA A 282 4.68 20.80 14.32
C ALA A 282 5.05 20.05 15.62
N LEU A 283 4.26 19.04 16.01
CA LEU A 283 4.57 18.18 17.15
C LEU A 283 5.86 17.39 16.94
N CYS A 284 6.07 16.84 15.75
CA CYS A 284 7.30 16.13 15.42
C CYS A 284 8.53 17.06 15.49
N ASP A 285 8.42 18.30 15.00
CA ASP A 285 9.48 19.30 15.06
C ASP A 285 9.81 19.69 16.51
N GLU A 286 8.80 19.94 17.34
CA GLU A 286 8.96 20.30 18.75
C GLU A 286 9.75 19.26 19.54
N HIS A 287 9.50 17.98 19.27
CA HIS A 287 10.10 16.88 20.04
C HIS A 287 11.26 16.17 19.32
N GLY A 288 11.65 16.61 18.11
CA GLY A 288 12.66 15.95 17.32
C GLY A 288 12.30 14.51 16.96
N ILE A 289 11.01 14.26 16.68
CA ILE A 289 10.47 12.98 16.21
C ILE A 289 10.50 12.98 14.69
N MET A 290 10.95 11.90 14.05
CA MET A 290 10.91 11.78 12.59
C MET A 290 9.47 11.60 12.12
N LEU A 291 9.02 12.42 11.16
CA LEU A 291 7.76 12.19 10.45
C LEU A 291 8.04 11.34 9.21
N ILE A 292 7.43 10.16 9.13
CA ILE A 292 7.48 9.28 7.97
C ILE A 292 6.13 9.39 7.24
N CYS A 293 6.15 9.84 5.97
CA CYS A 293 4.99 9.77 5.10
C CYS A 293 5.07 8.51 4.24
N ASP A 294 4.12 7.60 4.43
CA ASP A 294 3.90 6.46 3.56
C ASP A 294 3.09 6.88 2.33
N GLU A 295 3.80 7.21 1.27
CA GLU A 295 3.25 7.59 -0.03
C GLU A 295 3.29 6.43 -1.05
N VAL A 296 3.37 5.21 -0.56
CA VAL A 296 3.41 4.00 -1.41
C VAL A 296 2.17 3.91 -2.30
N GLN A 297 1.02 4.38 -1.83
CA GLN A 297 -0.21 4.38 -2.64
C GLN A 297 -0.63 5.79 -3.08
N THR A 298 -0.34 6.82 -2.33
CA THR A 298 -0.80 8.20 -2.54
C THR A 298 0.10 9.01 -3.45
N GLY A 299 1.39 8.64 -3.55
CA GLY A 299 2.40 9.38 -4.29
C GLY A 299 2.33 9.22 -5.81
N LEU A 300 3.30 9.83 -6.46
CA LEU A 300 3.52 9.75 -7.91
C LEU A 300 2.28 10.18 -8.71
N GLY A 301 1.74 11.34 -8.38
CA GLY A 301 0.65 11.96 -9.14
C GLY A 301 -0.74 11.42 -8.85
N ARG A 302 -0.88 10.28 -8.16
CA ARG A 302 -2.14 9.57 -7.91
C ARG A 302 -3.25 10.47 -7.38
N THR A 303 -2.91 11.36 -6.46
CA THR A 303 -3.85 12.24 -5.77
C THR A 303 -4.06 13.61 -6.45
N GLY A 304 -3.41 13.86 -7.61
CA GLY A 304 -3.44 15.17 -8.27
C GLY A 304 -2.39 16.16 -7.76
N LYS A 305 -1.50 15.70 -6.89
CA LYS A 305 -0.22 16.28 -6.52
C LYS A 305 0.86 15.23 -6.72
N MET A 306 2.13 15.63 -6.90
CA MET A 306 3.22 14.65 -7.01
C MET A 306 3.29 13.79 -5.75
N TRP A 307 3.18 14.42 -4.58
CA TRP A 307 3.12 13.80 -3.27
C TRP A 307 1.90 14.33 -2.48
N ALA A 308 1.19 13.45 -1.79
CA ALA A 308 -0.03 13.84 -1.08
C ALA A 308 0.24 14.75 0.13
N PHE A 309 1.41 14.68 0.76
CA PHE A 309 1.78 15.60 1.85
C PHE A 309 1.81 17.08 1.41
N GLU A 310 1.96 17.36 0.11
CA GLU A 310 1.93 18.71 -0.44
C GLU A 310 0.60 19.44 -0.20
N TYR A 311 -0.50 18.69 -0.03
CA TYR A 311 -1.79 19.30 0.31
C TYR A 311 -1.77 20.03 1.66
N ALA A 312 -0.93 19.56 2.57
CA ALA A 312 -0.77 20.18 3.89
C ALA A 312 0.37 21.23 3.92
N GLY A 313 1.16 21.34 2.85
CA GLY A 313 2.33 22.23 2.81
C GLY A 313 3.41 21.84 3.82
N ILE A 314 3.51 20.55 4.17
CA ILE A 314 4.52 20.02 5.06
C ILE A 314 5.59 19.26 4.28
N VAL A 315 6.74 19.01 4.92
CA VAL A 315 7.79 18.14 4.39
C VAL A 315 8.09 17.05 5.43
N PRO A 316 7.98 15.75 5.09
CA PRO A 316 8.37 14.67 6.00
C PRO A 316 9.88 14.57 6.13
N ASP A 317 10.36 13.89 7.16
CA ASP A 317 11.77 13.54 7.30
C ASP A 317 12.15 12.36 6.42
N ILE A 318 11.20 11.43 6.23
CA ILE A 318 11.36 10.23 5.40
C ILE A 318 10.09 10.07 4.56
N LEU A 319 10.26 10.01 3.25
CA LEU A 319 9.22 9.72 2.28
C LEU A 319 9.38 8.29 1.79
N CYS A 320 8.32 7.47 1.86
CA CYS A 320 8.29 6.10 1.35
C CYS A 320 7.46 6.04 0.07
N THR A 321 7.99 5.44 -1.00
CA THR A 321 7.27 5.25 -2.27
C THR A 321 7.55 3.88 -2.88
N ALA A 322 6.60 3.35 -3.65
CA ALA A 322 6.70 2.09 -4.40
C ALA A 322 5.62 2.02 -5.48
N LYS A 323 4.91 0.88 -5.62
CA LYS A 323 3.74 0.68 -6.50
C LYS A 323 3.88 1.33 -7.88
N ALA A 324 3.35 2.56 -8.04
CA ALA A 324 3.34 3.31 -9.29
C ALA A 324 4.74 3.61 -9.85
N LEU A 325 5.78 3.53 -9.02
CA LEU A 325 7.14 3.99 -9.32
C LEU A 325 7.73 3.39 -10.61
N ALA A 326 7.41 2.13 -10.90
CA ALA A 326 7.93 1.45 -12.08
C ALA A 326 6.83 0.74 -12.91
N ASN A 327 5.58 1.21 -12.80
CA ASN A 327 4.42 0.77 -13.58
C ASN A 327 4.28 -0.76 -13.67
N GLY A 328 4.36 -1.45 -12.51
CA GLY A 328 4.22 -2.90 -12.41
C GLY A 328 5.52 -3.67 -12.19
N MET A 329 6.71 -3.07 -12.42
CA MET A 329 7.99 -3.69 -12.04
C MET A 329 8.23 -3.52 -10.53
N PRO A 330 8.77 -4.56 -9.84
CA PRO A 330 9.10 -4.46 -8.43
C PRO A 330 10.15 -3.37 -8.16
N LEU A 331 9.76 -2.33 -7.44
CA LEU A 331 10.62 -1.23 -7.05
C LEU A 331 10.00 -0.45 -5.89
N GLY A 332 10.83 0.00 -4.97
CA GLY A 332 10.47 0.94 -3.92
C GLY A 332 11.65 1.85 -3.59
N ALA A 333 11.37 2.97 -2.94
CA ALA A 333 12.41 3.89 -2.50
C ALA A 333 12.00 4.60 -1.21
N ILE A 334 12.99 4.90 -0.35
CA ILE A 334 12.89 5.97 0.62
C ILE A 334 13.64 7.18 0.11
N ILE A 335 13.09 8.35 0.33
CA ILE A 335 13.70 9.63 -0.01
C ILE A 335 13.80 10.43 1.28
N THR A 336 14.99 10.95 1.57
CA THR A 336 15.28 11.71 2.78
C THR A 336 16.45 12.65 2.55
N ARG A 337 16.82 13.46 3.53
CA ARG A 337 18.02 14.30 3.43
C ARG A 337 19.29 13.47 3.60
N ARG A 338 20.33 13.83 2.87
CA ARG A 338 21.63 13.15 2.84
C ARG A 338 22.21 12.93 4.23
N GLU A 339 22.16 13.94 5.10
CA GLU A 339 22.66 13.85 6.47
C GLU A 339 22.10 12.65 7.24
N LEU A 340 20.83 12.33 7.09
CA LEU A 340 20.22 11.18 7.78
C LEU A 340 20.77 9.85 7.26
N GLN A 341 20.98 9.74 5.96
CA GLN A 341 21.56 8.52 5.37
C GLN A 341 23.03 8.33 5.73
N GLU A 342 23.81 9.42 5.79
CA GLU A 342 25.19 9.38 6.26
C GLU A 342 25.28 8.94 7.73
N ARG A 343 24.39 9.42 8.60
CA ARG A 343 24.26 8.97 9.99
C ARG A 343 23.79 7.53 10.14
N TRP A 344 23.09 6.99 9.15
CA TRP A 344 22.73 5.56 9.13
C TRP A 344 23.99 4.70 9.08
N GLY A 345 24.95 5.12 8.28
CA GLY A 345 26.28 4.51 8.16
C GLY A 345 26.35 3.44 7.08
N VAL A 346 27.50 3.39 6.41
CA VAL A 346 27.77 2.44 5.32
C VAL A 346 27.63 1.00 5.83
N GLY A 347 26.87 0.16 5.09
CA GLY A 347 26.64 -1.24 5.41
C GLY A 347 25.59 -1.53 6.50
N ALA A 348 25.00 -0.50 7.12
CA ALA A 348 23.96 -0.70 8.14
C ALA A 348 22.64 -1.24 7.57
N HIS A 349 22.39 -0.99 6.29
CA HIS A 349 21.25 -1.53 5.54
C HIS A 349 21.68 -1.82 4.09
N GLY A 350 20.95 -2.70 3.41
CA GLY A 350 21.25 -3.06 2.03
C GLY A 350 20.22 -4.04 1.48
N THR A 351 20.31 -4.24 0.18
CA THR A 351 19.44 -5.15 -0.57
C THR A 351 20.18 -5.68 -1.80
N THR A 352 19.99 -6.93 -2.14
CA THR A 352 20.61 -7.50 -3.33
C THR A 352 19.98 -6.98 -4.62
N PHE A 353 18.65 -6.91 -4.67
CA PHE A 353 17.89 -6.57 -5.87
C PHE A 353 17.33 -5.14 -5.90
N GLY A 354 17.35 -4.42 -4.77
CA GLY A 354 16.85 -3.05 -4.70
C GLY A 354 17.61 -2.12 -5.65
N GLY A 355 16.86 -1.34 -6.43
CA GLY A 355 17.41 -0.56 -7.52
C GLY A 355 17.84 -1.44 -8.71
N ASN A 356 17.10 -2.54 -8.98
CA ASN A 356 17.32 -3.33 -10.19
C ASN A 356 17.30 -2.42 -11.44
N PRO A 357 18.30 -2.52 -12.35
CA PRO A 357 18.42 -1.59 -13.47
C PRO A 357 17.22 -1.62 -14.43
N VAL A 358 16.58 -2.78 -14.63
CA VAL A 358 15.39 -2.90 -15.48
C VAL A 358 14.20 -2.18 -14.82
N SER A 359 14.00 -2.37 -13.51
CA SER A 359 12.97 -1.66 -12.76
C SER A 359 13.23 -0.15 -12.70
N CYS A 360 14.50 0.26 -12.54
CA CYS A 360 14.86 1.68 -12.53
C CYS A 360 14.68 2.33 -13.92
N ALA A 361 15.01 1.64 -15.00
CA ALA A 361 14.77 2.13 -16.37
C ALA A 361 13.24 2.31 -16.62
N ALA A 362 12.42 1.37 -16.14
CA ALA A 362 10.97 1.53 -16.14
C ALA A 362 10.53 2.77 -15.34
N GLY A 363 11.07 2.98 -14.13
CA GLY A 363 10.78 4.14 -13.29
C GLY A 363 11.18 5.47 -13.94
N VAL A 364 12.33 5.53 -14.62
CA VAL A 364 12.75 6.70 -15.40
C VAL A 364 11.72 6.99 -16.51
N ALA A 365 11.26 5.98 -17.23
CA ALA A 365 10.25 6.14 -18.26
C ALA A 365 8.91 6.63 -17.68
N VAL A 366 8.51 6.12 -16.51
CA VAL A 366 7.29 6.57 -15.79
C VAL A 366 7.38 8.06 -15.46
N LEU A 367 8.43 8.50 -14.75
CA LEU A 367 8.53 9.89 -14.30
C LEU A 367 8.65 10.87 -15.47
N ARG A 368 9.38 10.51 -16.54
CA ARG A 368 9.46 11.32 -17.77
C ARG A 368 8.10 11.43 -18.44
N THR A 369 7.39 10.32 -18.63
CA THR A 369 6.04 10.33 -19.22
C THR A 369 5.08 11.20 -18.40
N MET A 370 5.13 11.10 -17.07
CA MET A 370 4.30 11.92 -16.18
C MET A 370 4.56 13.42 -16.38
N ALA A 371 5.83 13.81 -16.49
CA ALA A 371 6.22 15.20 -16.69
C ALA A 371 5.84 15.70 -18.08
N ASP A 372 6.21 14.93 -19.14
CA ASP A 372 6.01 15.31 -20.54
C ASP A 372 4.53 15.46 -20.90
N GLN A 373 3.65 14.65 -20.29
CA GLN A 373 2.22 14.63 -20.58
C GLN A 373 1.39 15.38 -19.52
N GLY A 374 1.99 15.96 -18.49
CA GLY A 374 1.27 16.70 -17.45
C GLY A 374 0.29 15.84 -16.65
N LEU A 375 0.64 14.57 -16.37
CA LEU A 375 -0.30 13.59 -15.83
C LEU A 375 -0.74 13.87 -14.40
N VAL A 376 0.06 14.60 -13.62
CA VAL A 376 -0.36 15.06 -12.28
C VAL A 376 -1.58 15.98 -12.35
N ALA A 377 -1.57 16.92 -13.30
CA ALA A 377 -2.70 17.80 -13.55
C ALA A 377 -3.91 17.04 -14.13
N ASN A 378 -3.67 16.07 -15.01
CA ASN A 378 -4.73 15.18 -15.51
C ASN A 378 -5.40 14.42 -14.36
N ALA A 379 -4.61 13.82 -13.44
CA ALA A 379 -5.14 13.10 -12.28
C ALA A 379 -6.00 14.01 -11.37
N ALA A 380 -5.62 15.28 -11.22
CA ALA A 380 -6.44 16.24 -10.48
C ALA A 380 -7.79 16.50 -11.19
N ALA A 381 -7.76 16.81 -12.49
CA ALA A 381 -8.96 17.14 -13.27
C ALA A 381 -9.91 15.93 -13.41
N ARG A 382 -9.37 14.76 -13.80
CA ARG A 382 -10.17 13.52 -13.93
C ARG A 382 -10.71 13.06 -12.58
N GLY A 383 -9.94 13.26 -11.50
CA GLY A 383 -10.38 12.94 -10.14
C GLY A 383 -11.56 13.81 -9.68
N GLU A 384 -11.60 15.10 -10.03
CA GLU A 384 -12.74 15.98 -9.75
C GLU A 384 -14.00 15.54 -10.52
N GLU A 385 -13.85 15.19 -11.81
CA GLU A 385 -14.94 14.66 -12.64
C GLU A 385 -15.49 13.36 -12.05
N LEU A 386 -14.60 12.42 -11.69
CA LEU A 386 -14.97 11.14 -11.09
C LEU A 386 -15.75 11.34 -9.77
N GLN A 387 -15.22 12.16 -8.87
CA GLN A 387 -15.86 12.42 -7.57
C GLN A 387 -17.20 13.10 -7.74
N THR A 388 -17.32 14.08 -8.66
CA THR A 388 -18.56 14.78 -8.93
C THR A 388 -19.64 13.83 -9.43
N ALA A 389 -19.29 12.95 -10.38
CA ALA A 389 -20.22 11.96 -10.92
C ALA A 389 -20.64 10.90 -9.88
N LEU A 390 -19.70 10.41 -9.05
CA LEU A 390 -20.01 9.46 -7.98
C LEU A 390 -20.87 10.11 -6.87
N LYS A 391 -20.65 11.37 -6.52
CA LYS A 391 -21.51 12.11 -5.58
C LYS A 391 -22.92 12.30 -6.13
N ALA A 392 -23.07 12.47 -7.44
CA ALA A 392 -24.40 12.51 -8.07
C ALA A 392 -25.13 11.15 -7.97
N LEU A 393 -24.43 10.03 -8.05
CA LEU A 393 -24.99 8.70 -7.79
C LEU A 393 -25.35 8.53 -6.31
N MET A 394 -24.49 8.96 -5.39
CA MET A 394 -24.77 8.95 -3.95
C MET A 394 -26.05 9.71 -3.61
N ALA A 395 -26.35 10.80 -4.30
CA ALA A 395 -27.60 11.55 -4.09
C ALA A 395 -28.87 10.76 -4.51
N GLN A 396 -28.72 9.70 -5.31
CA GLN A 396 -29.81 8.91 -5.87
C GLN A 396 -29.92 7.50 -5.23
N ASP A 397 -28.94 7.07 -4.46
CA ASP A 397 -28.88 5.71 -3.88
C ASP A 397 -28.42 5.75 -2.42
N ASP A 398 -29.33 5.43 -1.51
CA ASP A 398 -29.12 5.51 -0.07
C ASP A 398 -28.12 4.47 0.48
N ARG A 399 -27.76 3.46 -0.31
CA ARG A 399 -26.69 2.49 0.03
C ARG A 399 -25.30 3.13 0.04
N ILE A 400 -25.12 4.25 -0.68
CA ILE A 400 -23.84 4.98 -0.69
C ILE A 400 -23.85 6.02 0.43
N GLY A 401 -23.07 5.80 1.46
CA GLY A 401 -22.94 6.69 2.61
C GLY A 401 -22.01 7.86 2.40
N ASP A 402 -20.89 7.66 1.68
CA ASP A 402 -19.88 8.69 1.44
C ASP A 402 -19.11 8.45 0.12
N VAL A 403 -18.68 9.57 -0.47
CA VAL A 403 -17.74 9.58 -1.61
C VAL A 403 -16.61 10.55 -1.28
N ARG A 404 -15.41 10.03 -1.07
CA ARG A 404 -14.24 10.78 -0.63
C ARG A 404 -12.97 10.42 -1.40
N GLY A 405 -11.94 11.22 -1.25
CA GLY A 405 -10.63 11.00 -1.87
C GLY A 405 -10.00 12.29 -2.38
N ARG A 406 -8.88 12.14 -3.09
CA ARG A 406 -8.19 13.23 -3.81
C ARG A 406 -7.66 12.71 -5.14
N GLY A 407 -7.78 13.51 -6.19
CA GLY A 407 -7.40 13.11 -7.53
C GLY A 407 -8.05 11.78 -7.92
N LEU A 408 -7.26 10.85 -8.45
CA LEU A 408 -7.70 9.52 -8.88
C LEU A 408 -7.51 8.43 -7.79
N MET A 409 -7.62 8.81 -6.53
CA MET A 409 -7.73 7.92 -5.38
C MET A 409 -9.08 8.19 -4.71
N VAL A 410 -10.14 7.52 -5.17
CA VAL A 410 -11.53 7.81 -4.77
C VAL A 410 -12.18 6.56 -4.16
N GLY A 411 -12.76 6.71 -2.98
CA GLY A 411 -13.51 5.69 -2.26
C GLY A 411 -15.01 5.98 -2.28
N VAL A 412 -15.82 4.93 -2.47
CA VAL A 412 -17.28 4.95 -2.34
C VAL A 412 -17.65 4.01 -1.20
N GLU A 413 -18.14 4.57 -0.09
CA GLU A 413 -18.46 3.80 1.11
C GLU A 413 -19.94 3.36 1.11
N PHE A 414 -20.15 2.06 1.31
CA PHE A 414 -21.46 1.46 1.41
C PHE A 414 -21.90 1.34 2.86
N VAL A 415 -23.16 1.70 3.13
CA VAL A 415 -23.78 1.68 4.45
C VAL A 415 -25.18 1.05 4.39
N ARG A 416 -25.60 0.40 5.47
CA ARG A 416 -26.97 -0.09 5.64
C ARG A 416 -27.97 1.05 5.89
N ASP A 417 -27.51 2.07 6.59
CA ASP A 417 -28.28 3.25 6.93
C ASP A 417 -27.36 4.48 7.03
N ARG A 418 -27.74 5.56 6.36
CA ARG A 418 -26.94 6.81 6.33
C ARG A 418 -26.89 7.56 7.65
N ALA A 419 -27.94 7.44 8.47
CA ALA A 419 -28.00 8.17 9.74
C ALA A 419 -27.11 7.52 10.78
N THR A 420 -27.11 6.20 10.84
CA THR A 420 -26.25 5.42 11.76
C THR A 420 -24.86 5.17 11.18
N ARG A 421 -24.70 5.23 9.84
CA ARG A 421 -23.48 4.90 9.11
C ARG A 421 -23.01 3.46 9.33
N GLU A 422 -23.95 2.55 9.60
CA GLU A 422 -23.64 1.14 9.76
C GLU A 422 -23.00 0.59 8.49
N PRO A 423 -21.76 0.02 8.53
CA PRO A 423 -21.07 -0.46 7.35
C PRO A 423 -21.79 -1.63 6.66
N ASP A 424 -21.81 -1.62 5.32
CA ASP A 424 -22.37 -2.69 4.51
C ASP A 424 -21.33 -3.35 3.60
N GLY A 425 -20.53 -4.26 4.18
CA GLY A 425 -19.53 -5.02 3.45
C GLY A 425 -20.14 -6.03 2.46
N GLU A 426 -21.35 -6.54 2.72
CA GLU A 426 -22.02 -7.50 1.85
C GLU A 426 -22.44 -6.85 0.53
N THR A 427 -23.08 -5.67 0.60
CA THR A 427 -23.42 -4.88 -0.59
C THR A 427 -22.14 -4.44 -1.34
N CYS A 428 -21.09 -4.08 -0.63
CA CYS A 428 -19.82 -3.69 -1.25
C CYS A 428 -19.18 -4.86 -2.02
N GLU A 429 -19.14 -6.07 -1.47
CA GLU A 429 -18.63 -7.26 -2.15
C GLU A 429 -19.49 -7.61 -3.38
N ALA A 430 -20.81 -7.61 -3.22
CA ALA A 430 -21.73 -7.84 -4.34
C ALA A 430 -21.55 -6.80 -5.44
N MET A 431 -21.32 -5.54 -5.07
CA MET A 431 -21.06 -4.44 -6.00
C MET A 431 -19.77 -4.64 -6.78
N MET A 432 -18.70 -5.11 -6.13
CA MET A 432 -17.43 -5.42 -6.80
C MET A 432 -17.63 -6.48 -7.88
N GLN A 433 -18.32 -7.56 -7.58
CA GLN A 433 -18.64 -8.61 -8.56
C GLN A 433 -19.58 -8.12 -9.68
N ALA A 434 -20.57 -7.30 -9.34
CA ALA A 434 -21.47 -6.70 -10.33
C ALA A 434 -20.71 -5.78 -11.30
N CYS A 435 -19.78 -4.96 -10.80
CA CYS A 435 -18.90 -4.15 -11.65
C CYS A 435 -18.13 -5.01 -12.66
N ALA A 436 -17.51 -6.11 -12.22
CA ALA A 436 -16.81 -7.02 -13.11
C ALA A 436 -17.72 -7.65 -14.16
N ASN A 437 -18.97 -7.99 -13.81
CA ASN A 437 -19.96 -8.51 -14.76
C ASN A 437 -20.35 -7.47 -15.82
N HIS A 438 -20.27 -6.20 -15.50
CA HIS A 438 -20.49 -5.07 -16.42
C HIS A 438 -19.20 -4.58 -17.13
N GLY A 439 -18.05 -5.24 -16.90
CA GLY A 439 -16.80 -4.91 -17.59
C GLY A 439 -15.96 -3.82 -16.93
N LEU A 440 -16.14 -3.56 -15.62
CA LEU A 440 -15.36 -2.63 -14.83
C LEU A 440 -14.66 -3.38 -13.68
N LEU A 441 -13.35 -3.26 -13.55
CA LEU A 441 -12.60 -3.79 -12.42
C LEU A 441 -12.39 -2.69 -11.37
N VAL A 442 -12.89 -2.93 -10.19
CA VAL A 442 -12.66 -2.13 -8.97
C VAL A 442 -12.33 -3.07 -7.82
N LEU A 443 -11.84 -2.55 -6.71
CA LEU A 443 -11.53 -3.37 -5.54
C LEU A 443 -12.25 -2.82 -4.32
N ASN A 444 -12.49 -3.67 -3.32
CA ASN A 444 -12.94 -3.22 -2.01
C ASN A 444 -11.78 -2.94 -1.06
N CYS A 445 -12.03 -2.17 -0.03
CA CYS A 445 -11.16 -1.91 1.11
C CYS A 445 -11.99 -1.41 2.30
N GLY A 446 -11.31 -0.82 3.29
CA GLY A 446 -11.94 -0.39 4.53
C GLY A 446 -11.88 -1.46 5.61
N THR A 447 -11.81 -1.04 6.87
CA THR A 447 -11.74 -1.96 8.02
C THR A 447 -12.97 -2.87 8.15
N HIS A 448 -14.06 -2.52 7.47
CA HIS A 448 -15.29 -3.29 7.37
C HIS A 448 -15.56 -3.84 5.95
N HIS A 449 -14.58 -3.75 5.04
CA HIS A 449 -14.70 -4.17 3.62
C HIS A 449 -15.87 -3.51 2.89
N ASN A 450 -16.26 -2.32 3.28
CA ASN A 450 -17.45 -1.61 2.81
C ASN A 450 -17.14 -0.40 1.89
N VAL A 451 -15.92 -0.27 1.39
CA VAL A 451 -15.50 0.81 0.51
C VAL A 451 -15.05 0.26 -0.83
N ILE A 452 -15.71 0.61 -1.91
CA ILE A 452 -15.20 0.42 -3.27
C ILE A 452 -14.16 1.50 -3.56
N ARG A 453 -12.97 1.08 -4.00
CA ARG A 453 -11.88 1.97 -4.38
C ARG A 453 -11.73 2.07 -5.90
N PHE A 454 -11.72 3.32 -6.38
CA PHE A 454 -11.41 3.67 -7.75
C PHE A 454 -9.96 4.14 -7.83
N LEU A 455 -9.21 3.47 -8.68
CA LEU A 455 -7.78 3.72 -8.92
C LEU A 455 -7.50 3.69 -10.44
N PRO A 456 -8.23 4.45 -11.29
CA PRO A 456 -7.95 4.43 -12.71
C PRO A 456 -6.49 4.86 -12.99
N PRO A 457 -5.91 4.51 -14.14
CA PRO A 457 -4.61 5.03 -14.55
C PRO A 457 -4.57 6.56 -14.52
N ILE A 458 -3.41 7.16 -14.25
CA ILE A 458 -3.31 8.64 -14.12
C ILE A 458 -3.37 9.37 -15.47
N ASP A 459 -3.21 8.64 -16.56
CA ASP A 459 -3.38 9.09 -17.94
C ASP A 459 -4.79 8.79 -18.51
N VAL A 460 -5.72 8.35 -17.64
CA VAL A 460 -7.12 8.10 -17.99
C VAL A 460 -7.77 9.33 -18.64
N THR A 461 -8.59 9.09 -19.65
CA THR A 461 -9.34 10.14 -20.37
C THR A 461 -10.67 10.47 -19.70
N ALA A 462 -11.25 11.61 -20.02
CA ALA A 462 -12.60 12.00 -19.56
C ALA A 462 -13.69 11.02 -20.04
N GLU A 463 -13.53 10.47 -21.25
CA GLU A 463 -14.45 9.48 -21.80
C GLU A 463 -14.40 8.16 -21.03
N GLU A 464 -13.23 7.71 -20.62
CA GLU A 464 -13.06 6.50 -19.80
C GLU A 464 -13.60 6.72 -18.38
N ILE A 465 -13.42 7.90 -17.78
CA ILE A 465 -14.09 8.25 -16.50
C ILE A 465 -15.59 8.15 -16.64
N THR A 466 -16.16 8.78 -17.69
CA THR A 466 -17.60 8.72 -17.97
C THR A 466 -18.08 7.27 -18.16
N THR A 467 -17.33 6.49 -18.91
CA THR A 467 -17.62 5.06 -19.14
C THR A 467 -17.56 4.25 -17.84
N GLY A 468 -16.51 4.43 -17.03
CA GLY A 468 -16.37 3.75 -15.75
C GLY A 468 -17.50 4.07 -14.77
N VAL A 469 -17.89 5.35 -14.67
CA VAL A 469 -19.03 5.76 -13.83
C VAL A 469 -20.35 5.16 -14.34
N ARG A 470 -20.56 5.11 -15.66
CA ARG A 470 -21.75 4.51 -16.26
C ARG A 470 -21.80 3.01 -15.94
N LEU A 471 -20.70 2.28 -16.12
CA LEU A 471 -20.61 0.85 -15.80
C LEU A 471 -20.88 0.58 -14.31
N PHE A 472 -20.36 1.44 -13.43
CA PHE A 472 -20.62 1.39 -11.99
C PHE A 472 -22.11 1.65 -11.68
N ALA A 473 -22.73 2.62 -12.32
CA ALA A 473 -24.16 2.89 -12.16
C ALA A 473 -25.05 1.75 -12.68
N ASP A 474 -24.66 1.12 -13.80
CA ASP A 474 -25.34 -0.07 -14.33
C ASP A 474 -25.25 -1.25 -13.35
N ALA A 475 -24.06 -1.49 -12.78
CA ALA A 475 -23.84 -2.48 -11.74
C ALA A 475 -24.69 -2.21 -10.49
N LEU A 476 -24.73 -0.95 -10.03
CA LEU A 476 -25.50 -0.52 -8.86
C LEU A 476 -27.01 -0.77 -9.05
N ARG A 477 -27.54 -0.49 -10.26
CA ARG A 477 -28.94 -0.79 -10.62
C ARG A 477 -29.25 -2.27 -10.72
N SER A 478 -28.27 -3.09 -11.09
CA SER A 478 -28.44 -4.54 -11.21
C SER A 478 -28.55 -5.26 -9.85
N LEU A 479 -28.06 -4.63 -8.77
CA LEU A 479 -28.22 -5.18 -7.43
C LEU A 479 -29.64 -4.92 -6.93
N ALA A 480 -30.31 -5.99 -6.49
CA ALA A 480 -31.60 -5.86 -5.83
C ALA A 480 -31.50 -4.94 -4.62
N LEU A 481 -32.50 -4.09 -4.42
CA LEU A 481 -32.63 -3.32 -3.19
C LEU A 481 -32.84 -4.32 -2.03
N PRO A 482 -32.22 -4.09 -0.87
CA PRO A 482 -32.55 -4.85 0.33
C PRO A 482 -34.05 -4.72 0.59
N THR A 483 -34.74 -5.87 0.69
CA THR A 483 -36.19 -5.96 0.98
C THR A 483 -36.47 -5.63 2.46
#